data_5b1f0aac401cccba47232aa2ed18eb34
#
_entry.id   5b1f0aac401cccba47232aa2ed18eb34
#
_cell.length_a   1.000
_cell.length_b   1.000
_cell.length_c   1.000
_cell.angle_alpha   90.00
_cell.angle_beta   90.00
_cell.angle_gamma   90.00
#
_symmetry.space_group_name_H-M   'P 1'
#
loop_
_entity.id
_entity.type
_entity.pdbx_description
1 polymer ?
#
loop_
_entity_poly.entity_id
_entity_poly.type
_entity_poly.pdbx_seq_one_letter_code
_entity_poly.pdbx_strand_id
1 'polypeptide(L)' 'MKVGDLVSYAGRDDQYTGVIVATKHYGDTLTRHQVEWQQAGIYRGIWHNEKNLELLNENR' A
#
# COMPACT_ATOMS: atom_id res chain seq x y z
N MET A 1 -6.36 2.03 -6.43
CA MET A 1 -6.12 1.98 -4.98
C MET A 1 -6.42 3.32 -4.37
N LYS A 2 -6.95 3.31 -3.18
CA LYS A 2 -7.29 4.55 -2.51
C LYS A 2 -7.19 4.37 -1.02
N VAL A 3 -7.26 5.44 -0.31
CA VAL A 3 -7.19 5.41 1.14
C VAL A 3 -8.27 4.48 1.67
N GLY A 4 -7.91 3.61 2.57
CA GLY A 4 -8.82 2.63 3.14
C GLY A 4 -8.70 1.26 2.53
N ASP A 5 -8.01 1.13 1.41
CA ASP A 5 -7.89 -0.18 0.78
C ASP A 5 -6.88 -1.04 1.51
N LEU A 6 -7.15 -2.34 1.54
CA LEU A 6 -6.22 -3.29 2.09
C LEU A 6 -5.26 -3.74 1.00
N VAL A 7 -3.99 -3.77 1.33
CA VAL A 7 -2.98 -4.11 0.35
C VAL A 7 -1.91 -5.01 0.96
N SER A 8 -1.17 -5.67 0.09
CA SER A 8 0.00 -6.40 0.53
C SER A 8 1.16 -5.95 -0.35
N TYR A 9 2.37 -6.29 0.05
CA TYR A 9 3.54 -5.87 -0.70
C TYR A 9 3.77 -6.89 -1.82
N ALA A 10 3.80 -6.41 -3.04
CA ALA A 10 3.92 -7.29 -4.19
C ALA A 10 5.25 -8.00 -4.13
N GLY A 11 5.26 -9.25 -4.49
CA GLY A 11 6.49 -10.00 -4.50
C GLY A 11 6.84 -10.63 -3.16
N ARG A 12 6.07 -10.33 -2.13
CA ARG A 12 6.27 -10.98 -0.86
C ARG A 12 5.11 -11.89 -0.62
N ASP A 13 5.27 -12.83 0.23
CA ASP A 13 4.26 -13.80 0.41
C ASP A 13 3.14 -13.32 1.21
N ASP A 14 2.55 -12.38 1.03
CA ASP A 14 1.39 -11.91 1.75
C ASP A 14 1.59 -11.91 3.23
N GLN A 15 2.81 -11.87 3.68
CA GLN A 15 3.02 -11.74 5.08
C GLN A 15 2.86 -10.33 5.55
N TYR A 16 2.89 -9.36 4.65
CA TYR A 16 2.79 -7.98 5.04
C TYR A 16 1.48 -7.44 4.49
N THR A 17 0.56 -7.16 5.38
CA THR A 17 -0.76 -6.65 5.04
C THR A 17 -0.96 -5.32 5.71
N GLY A 18 -1.49 -4.37 5.01
CA GLY A 18 -1.71 -3.05 5.59
C GLY A 18 -2.86 -2.34 4.94
N VAL A 19 -3.08 -1.11 5.41
CA VAL A 19 -4.16 -0.28 4.91
C VAL A 19 -3.55 1.01 4.40
N ILE A 20 -3.98 1.46 3.24
CA ILE A 20 -3.52 2.72 2.69
C ILE A 20 -4.10 3.86 3.52
N VAL A 21 -3.24 4.71 4.06
CA VAL A 21 -3.69 5.82 4.88
C VAL A 21 -3.47 7.15 4.19
N ALA A 22 -2.71 7.19 3.11
CA ALA A 22 -2.49 8.44 2.38
C ALA A 22 -2.07 8.11 0.96
N THR A 23 -2.37 9.00 0.04
CA THR A 23 -2.03 8.80 -1.37
C THR A 23 -1.48 10.09 -1.91
N LYS A 24 -0.47 10.00 -2.76
CA LYS A 24 0.10 11.16 -3.37
C LYS A 24 0.41 10.86 -4.83
N HIS A 25 0.08 11.80 -5.70
CA HIS A 25 0.32 11.64 -7.13
C HIS A 25 1.49 12.52 -7.53
N TYR A 26 2.41 11.93 -8.27
CA TYR A 26 3.57 12.66 -8.76
C TYR A 26 3.49 12.66 -10.29
N GLY A 27 2.91 13.67 -10.85
CA GLY A 27 2.74 13.73 -12.28
C GLY A 27 1.67 12.77 -12.74
N ASP A 28 1.78 12.33 -13.98
CA ASP A 28 0.76 11.49 -14.56
C ASP A 28 1.04 10.03 -14.43
N THR A 29 2.22 9.65 -14.04
CA THR A 29 2.59 8.26 -14.14
C THR A 29 3.00 7.63 -12.83
N LEU A 30 3.13 8.41 -11.78
CA LEU A 30 3.62 7.86 -10.53
C LEU A 30 2.66 8.18 -9.40
N THR A 31 2.21 7.16 -8.72
CA THR A 31 1.36 7.31 -7.56
C THR A 31 2.00 6.56 -6.42
N ARG A 32 2.06 7.18 -5.27
CA ARG A 32 2.61 6.55 -4.09
C ARG A 32 1.59 6.54 -2.99
N HIS A 33 1.66 5.52 -2.16
CA HIS A 33 0.74 5.37 -1.05
C HIS A 33 1.52 5.16 0.23
N GLN A 34 1.04 5.75 1.29
CA GLN A 34 1.59 5.48 2.61
C GLN A 34 0.69 4.43 3.23
N VAL A 35 1.28 3.36 3.73
CA VAL A 35 0.54 2.23 4.20
C VAL A 35 0.85 2.00 5.67
N GLU A 36 -0.18 1.75 6.43
CA GLU A 36 0.01 1.36 7.81
C GLU A 36 -0.06 -0.15 7.86
N TRP A 37 1.07 -0.78 8.10
CA TRP A 37 1.16 -2.22 8.05
C TRP A 37 0.71 -2.82 9.37
N GLN A 38 0.13 -4.00 9.31
CA GLN A 38 -0.32 -4.65 10.50
C GLN A 38 0.84 -5.17 11.33
N GLN A 39 1.93 -5.48 10.68
CA GLN A 39 3.10 -5.95 11.38
C GLN A 39 3.78 -4.76 12.02
N ALA A 40 3.85 -4.76 13.32
CA ALA A 40 4.34 -3.61 14.06
C ALA A 40 5.78 -3.30 13.71
N GLY A 41 6.07 -2.04 13.57
CA GLY A 41 7.45 -1.62 13.37
C GLY A 41 8.00 -1.79 11.99
N ILE A 42 7.17 -2.18 11.04
CA ILE A 42 7.66 -2.41 9.70
C ILE A 42 7.18 -1.31 8.78
N TYR A 43 8.10 -0.67 8.09
CA TYR A 43 7.80 0.29 7.03
C TYR A 43 6.86 1.39 7.45
N ARG A 44 6.90 1.80 8.69
CA ARG A 44 6.01 2.86 9.13
C ARG A 44 6.42 4.16 8.51
N GLY A 45 5.44 4.91 8.00
CA GLY A 45 5.71 6.22 7.45
C GLY A 45 6.38 6.22 6.11
N ILE A 46 6.57 5.08 5.49
CA ILE A 46 7.26 5.03 4.21
C ILE A 46 6.25 5.05 3.09
N TRP A 47 6.57 5.77 2.02
CA TRP A 47 5.72 5.83 0.85
C TRP A 47 6.16 4.78 -0.13
N HIS A 48 5.20 4.02 -0.67
CA HIS A 48 5.48 2.94 -1.59
C HIS A 48 4.88 3.25 -2.95
N ASN A 49 5.56 2.89 -4.01
CA ASN A 49 4.99 3.04 -5.34
C ASN A 49 3.80 2.12 -5.48
N GLU A 50 2.77 2.59 -6.15
CA GLU A 50 1.57 1.80 -6.28
C GLU A 50 1.84 0.47 -6.93
N LYS A 51 2.74 0.42 -7.88
CA LYS A 51 3.00 -0.83 -8.56
C LYS A 51 3.67 -1.85 -7.66
N ASN A 52 4.16 -1.45 -6.51
CA ASN A 52 4.75 -2.40 -5.58
C ASN A 52 3.74 -2.94 -4.58
N LEU A 53 2.49 -2.57 -4.71
CA LEU A 53 1.45 -3.00 -3.80
C LEU A 53 0.41 -3.81 -4.55
N GLU A 54 -0.21 -4.75 -3.85
CA GLU A 54 -1.28 -5.53 -4.42
C GLU A 54 -2.55 -5.31 -3.64
N LEU A 55 -3.65 -5.09 -4.34
CA LEU A 55 -4.91 -4.85 -3.69
C LEU A 55 -5.49 -6.15 -3.18
N LEU A 56 -5.89 -6.16 -1.93
CA LEU A 56 -6.43 -7.36 -1.34
C LEU A 56 -7.93 -7.34 -1.24
N ASN A 57 -8.54 -6.18 -0.99
CA ASN A 57 -9.98 -6.16 -0.83
C ASN A 57 -10.63 -5.80 -2.10
N GLU A 58 -10.52 -6.67 -3.07
CA GLU A 58 -11.07 -6.35 -4.30
C GLU A 58 -12.42 -6.75 -4.51
N ASN A 59 -13.07 -7.26 -3.66
CA ASN A 59 -14.36 -7.60 -3.95
C ASN A 59 -15.23 -6.64 -3.72
N ARG A 60 -15.60 -6.28 -4.11
CA ARG A 60 -16.46 -5.42 -3.93
C ARG A 60 -17.17 -5.39 -4.67
#